data_511cdbc69c1ca4de168c7f73766c4ad6
#
_entry.id   511cdbc69c1ca4de168c7f73766c4ad6
#
_cell.length_a   1.000
_cell.length_b   1.000
_cell.length_c   1.000
_cell.angle_alpha   90.00
_cell.angle_beta   90.00
_cell.angle_gamma   90.00
#
_symmetry.space_group_name_H-M   'P 1'
#
loop_
_entity.id
_entity.type
_entity.pdbx_description
1 polymer ?
#
loop_
_entity_poly.entity_id
_entity_poly.type
_entity_poly.pdbx_seq_one_letter_code
_entity_poly.pdbx_strand_id
1 'polypeptide(L)'
;ILGAGSGTRMNSKLPKQYILIKDKPIIFHTIEKFSHFDEIIVVINKKHISFFEKHLNDSGHKNKIKLVFGGKTRIESVLNGLKYIDENSNVAIHDAVRPLISKVMIDKLISSVKNNCVVPGIKLKDSARVFENGKAISINREKIIKIQTPQCFHAKDIKDAYSNLQDFSLTDDASVFEMNGGKIEVVEGEEYNIKVTTPLDLEIVKINYEKL
;
A
#
# COMPACT_ATOMS: atom_id res chain seq x y z
N ILE A 1 3.70 2.04 -5.98
CA ILE A 1 4.15 1.42 -4.71
C ILE A 1 4.71 2.53 -3.82
N LEU A 2 4.16 2.67 -2.60
CA LEU A 2 4.49 3.76 -1.67
C LEU A 2 5.53 3.30 -0.63
N GLY A 3 6.75 3.77 -0.78
CA GLY A 3 7.91 3.45 0.07
C GLY A 3 8.64 4.67 0.66
N ALA A 4 8.02 5.87 0.68
CA ALA A 4 8.68 7.10 1.16
C ALA A 4 8.62 7.30 2.69
N GLY A 5 7.85 6.50 3.43
CA GLY A 5 7.66 6.63 4.87
C GLY A 5 8.93 6.41 5.70
N SER A 6 9.07 7.12 6.82
CA SER A 6 10.23 7.04 7.72
C SER A 6 10.29 5.77 8.58
N GLY A 7 9.17 5.07 8.78
CA GLY A 7 9.14 3.79 9.49
C GLY A 7 9.43 3.85 11.00
N THR A 8 9.20 4.96 11.67
CA THR A 8 9.59 5.26 13.07
C THR A 8 9.17 4.20 14.11
N ARG A 9 8.07 3.49 13.88
CA ARG A 9 7.54 2.46 14.82
C ARG A 9 8.39 1.18 14.92
N MET A 10 9.39 1.00 14.05
CA MET A 10 10.25 -0.20 14.05
C MET A 10 11.51 -0.07 14.91
N ASN A 11 11.80 1.10 15.50
CA ASN A 11 13.04 1.37 16.24
C ASN A 11 14.32 0.93 15.50
N SER A 12 14.30 0.93 14.17
CA SER A 12 15.39 0.50 13.31
C SER A 12 16.19 1.71 12.79
N LYS A 13 17.50 1.53 12.60
CA LYS A 13 18.36 2.54 11.96
C LYS A 13 17.98 2.79 10.49
N LEU A 14 17.40 1.80 9.82
CA LEU A 14 16.89 1.92 8.46
C LEU A 14 15.38 1.95 8.46
N PRO A 15 14.72 2.71 7.55
CA PRO A 15 13.30 2.61 7.35
C PRO A 15 12.88 1.18 7.01
N LYS A 16 11.74 0.74 7.53
CA LYS A 16 11.28 -0.65 7.49
C LYS A 16 11.21 -1.28 6.10
N GLN A 17 10.93 -0.49 5.06
CA GLN A 17 10.90 -0.96 3.68
C GLN A 17 12.27 -1.39 3.14
N TYR A 18 13.34 -1.02 3.80
CA TYR A 18 14.72 -1.37 3.45
C TYR A 18 15.33 -2.47 4.35
N ILE A 19 14.58 -2.99 5.31
CA ILE A 19 14.99 -4.16 6.11
C ILE A 19 15.07 -5.37 5.17
N LEU A 20 16.11 -6.18 5.35
CA LEU A 20 16.36 -7.35 4.50
C LEU A 20 15.58 -8.56 4.97
N ILE A 21 15.04 -9.29 4.01
CA ILE A 21 14.51 -10.65 4.13
C ILE A 21 15.22 -11.49 3.06
N LYS A 22 15.93 -12.54 3.43
CA LYS A 22 16.75 -13.33 2.50
C LYS A 22 17.62 -12.43 1.59
N ASP A 23 18.39 -11.52 2.21
CA ASP A 23 19.32 -10.58 1.55
C ASP A 23 18.69 -9.57 0.59
N LYS A 24 17.35 -9.50 0.51
CA LYS A 24 16.60 -8.57 -0.33
C LYS A 24 15.75 -7.62 0.52
N PRO A 25 15.75 -6.29 0.27
CA PRO A 25 14.90 -5.35 0.98
C PRO A 25 13.40 -5.65 0.78
N ILE A 26 12.59 -5.46 1.82
CA ILE A 26 11.13 -5.70 1.79
C ILE A 26 10.46 -5.06 0.57
N ILE A 27 10.83 -3.82 0.23
CA ILE A 27 10.27 -3.11 -0.93
C ILE A 27 10.46 -3.88 -2.25
N PHE A 28 11.59 -4.59 -2.44
CA PHE A 28 11.83 -5.37 -3.65
C PHE A 28 11.03 -6.66 -3.69
N HIS A 29 10.77 -7.31 -2.53
CA HIS A 29 9.81 -8.40 -2.45
C HIS A 29 8.41 -7.95 -2.86
N THR A 30 8.01 -6.73 -2.45
CA THR A 30 6.73 -6.15 -2.86
C THR A 30 6.72 -5.84 -4.36
N ILE A 31 7.77 -5.21 -4.90
CA ILE A 31 7.89 -4.88 -6.33
C ILE A 31 7.74 -6.13 -7.20
N GLU A 32 8.35 -7.25 -6.81
CA GLU A 32 8.27 -8.51 -7.54
C GLU A 32 6.84 -9.04 -7.70
N LYS A 33 5.95 -8.79 -6.73
CA LYS A 33 4.53 -9.17 -6.84
C LYS A 33 3.82 -8.45 -7.99
N PHE A 34 4.30 -7.27 -8.37
CA PHE A 34 3.77 -6.44 -9.45
C PHE A 34 4.59 -6.53 -10.75
N SER A 35 5.60 -7.39 -10.85
CA SER A 35 6.51 -7.47 -11.99
C SER A 35 5.87 -7.83 -13.34
N HIS A 36 4.63 -8.33 -13.32
CA HIS A 36 3.85 -8.64 -14.52
C HIS A 36 3.19 -7.40 -15.17
N PHE A 37 3.14 -6.26 -14.46
CA PHE A 37 2.72 -5.00 -15.06
C PHE A 37 3.83 -4.39 -15.92
N ASP A 38 3.44 -3.61 -16.92
CA ASP A 38 4.39 -2.97 -17.84
C ASP A 38 5.12 -1.79 -17.17
N GLU A 39 4.45 -1.07 -16.26
CA GLU A 39 5.02 0.06 -15.55
C GLU A 39 4.73 -0.01 -14.04
N ILE A 40 5.76 0.24 -13.24
CA ILE A 40 5.68 0.30 -11.76
C ILE A 40 6.25 1.63 -11.30
N ILE A 41 5.39 2.50 -10.79
CA ILE A 41 5.83 3.75 -10.14
C ILE A 41 6.20 3.43 -8.70
N VAL A 42 7.45 3.65 -8.34
CA VAL A 42 7.95 3.43 -6.98
C VAL A 42 8.29 4.76 -6.34
N VAL A 43 7.55 5.09 -5.28
CA VAL A 43 7.70 6.36 -4.55
C VAL A 43 8.57 6.15 -3.33
N ILE A 44 9.75 6.75 -3.30
CA ILE A 44 10.72 6.61 -2.19
C ILE A 44 11.14 7.97 -1.61
N ASN A 45 11.73 7.93 -0.43
CA ASN A 45 12.38 9.12 0.12
C ASN A 45 13.74 9.36 -0.57
N LYS A 46 13.99 10.58 -1.03
CA LYS A 46 15.23 10.99 -1.72
C LYS A 46 16.51 10.63 -0.94
N LYS A 47 16.43 10.63 0.40
CA LYS A 47 17.59 10.28 1.26
C LYS A 47 18.07 8.84 1.07
N HIS A 48 17.25 7.96 0.50
CA HIS A 48 17.55 6.54 0.34
C HIS A 48 17.72 6.11 -1.12
N ILE A 49 17.89 7.08 -2.04
CA ILE A 49 18.02 6.79 -3.47
C ILE A 49 19.20 5.85 -3.76
N SER A 50 20.39 6.14 -3.23
CA SER A 50 21.59 5.33 -3.50
C SER A 50 21.43 3.88 -2.99
N PHE A 51 20.76 3.69 -1.86
CA PHE A 51 20.44 2.36 -1.36
C PHE A 51 19.47 1.63 -2.31
N PHE A 52 18.44 2.31 -2.77
CA PHE A 52 17.44 1.74 -3.68
C PHE A 52 18.08 1.38 -5.04
N GLU A 53 18.84 2.29 -5.65
CA GLU A 53 19.48 2.08 -6.96
C GLU A 53 20.46 0.91 -6.97
N LYS A 54 21.22 0.71 -5.87
CA LYS A 54 22.10 -0.45 -5.72
C LYS A 54 21.30 -1.76 -5.90
N HIS A 55 20.18 -1.90 -5.21
CA HIS A 55 19.38 -3.13 -5.29
C HIS A 55 18.53 -3.19 -6.57
N LEU A 56 18.18 -2.05 -7.16
CA LEU A 56 17.44 -1.99 -8.42
C LEU A 56 18.25 -2.59 -9.57
N ASN A 57 19.57 -2.32 -9.62
CA ASN A 57 20.43 -2.86 -10.67
C ASN A 57 20.48 -4.40 -10.64
N ASP A 58 20.36 -4.99 -9.45
CA ASP A 58 20.40 -6.44 -9.23
C ASP A 58 19.00 -7.11 -9.38
N SER A 59 17.94 -6.32 -9.45
CA SER A 59 16.55 -6.82 -9.37
C SER A 59 16.00 -7.42 -10.67
N GLY A 60 16.60 -7.13 -11.83
CA GLY A 60 16.07 -7.49 -13.15
C GLY A 60 14.83 -6.67 -13.59
N HIS A 61 14.34 -5.74 -12.78
CA HIS A 61 13.10 -4.97 -13.04
C HIS A 61 13.34 -3.51 -13.43
N LYS A 62 14.59 -3.11 -13.63
CA LYS A 62 14.99 -1.70 -13.85
C LYS A 62 14.18 -1.00 -14.95
N ASN A 63 13.94 -1.69 -16.05
CA ASN A 63 13.25 -1.11 -17.23
C ASN A 63 11.75 -0.89 -17.02
N LYS A 64 11.16 -1.49 -15.99
CA LYS A 64 9.73 -1.36 -15.64
C LYS A 64 9.47 -0.36 -14.51
N ILE A 65 10.53 0.04 -13.81
CA ILE A 65 10.40 0.89 -12.62
C ILE A 65 10.70 2.33 -12.96
N LYS A 66 9.70 3.18 -12.71
CA LYS A 66 9.87 4.63 -12.66
C LYS A 66 9.98 5.07 -11.21
N LEU A 67 11.13 5.61 -10.86
CA LEU A 67 11.41 6.10 -9.51
C LEU A 67 10.91 7.53 -9.35
N VAL A 68 10.16 7.78 -8.28
CA VAL A 68 9.58 9.08 -7.93
C VAL A 68 9.92 9.42 -6.48
N PHE A 69 10.20 10.69 -6.20
CA PHE A 69 10.41 11.12 -4.82
C PHE A 69 9.09 11.45 -4.13
N GLY A 70 8.90 10.90 -2.94
CA GLY A 70 7.77 11.21 -2.08
C GLY A 70 7.84 12.63 -1.51
N GLY A 71 6.71 13.06 -0.98
CA GLY A 71 6.58 14.32 -0.27
C GLY A 71 6.77 14.18 1.24
N LYS A 72 6.37 15.21 1.99
CA LYS A 72 6.41 15.24 3.46
C LYS A 72 5.33 14.35 4.09
N THR A 73 4.23 14.15 3.38
CA THR A 73 3.07 13.36 3.82
C THR A 73 2.84 12.16 2.90
N ARG A 74 1.98 11.22 3.34
CA ARG A 74 1.50 10.12 2.48
C ARG A 74 0.76 10.67 1.28
N ILE A 75 -0.12 11.65 1.47
CA ILE A 75 -0.92 12.31 0.43
C ILE A 75 0.00 12.91 -0.63
N GLU A 76 0.99 13.72 -0.25
CA GLU A 76 1.96 14.28 -1.21
C GLU A 76 2.73 13.19 -1.97
N SER A 77 3.05 12.09 -1.31
CA SER A 77 3.74 10.96 -1.95
C SER A 77 2.86 10.27 -2.98
N VAL A 78 1.57 10.08 -2.70
CA VAL A 78 0.60 9.55 -3.66
C VAL A 78 0.44 10.49 -4.84
N LEU A 79 0.21 11.76 -4.59
CA LEU A 79 0.10 12.79 -5.63
C LEU A 79 1.31 12.82 -6.56
N ASN A 80 2.52 12.72 -6.00
CA ASN A 80 3.75 12.68 -6.80
C ASN A 80 3.80 11.44 -7.70
N GLY A 81 3.35 10.28 -7.22
CA GLY A 81 3.25 9.05 -8.01
C GLY A 81 2.20 9.15 -9.11
N LEU A 82 1.00 9.65 -8.79
CA LEU A 82 -0.12 9.75 -9.73
C LEU A 82 0.14 10.65 -10.92
N LYS A 83 1.07 11.62 -10.82
CA LYS A 83 1.48 12.47 -11.96
C LYS A 83 1.98 11.68 -13.17
N TYR A 84 2.46 10.46 -12.96
CA TYR A 84 3.05 9.61 -13.98
C TYR A 84 2.12 8.50 -14.47
N ILE A 85 0.91 8.42 -13.96
CA ILE A 85 -0.08 7.43 -14.36
C ILE A 85 -0.98 8.00 -15.46
N ASP A 86 -1.20 7.23 -16.53
CA ASP A 86 -2.15 7.57 -17.59
C ASP A 86 -3.58 7.61 -17.01
N GLU A 87 -4.33 8.66 -17.33
CA GLU A 87 -5.69 8.86 -16.83
C GLU A 87 -6.68 7.81 -17.31
N ASN A 88 -6.43 7.22 -18.47
CA ASN A 88 -7.29 6.18 -19.05
C ASN A 88 -6.96 4.77 -18.55
N SER A 89 -6.03 4.63 -17.62
CA SER A 89 -5.63 3.35 -17.05
C SER A 89 -6.29 3.07 -15.70
N ASN A 90 -6.23 1.82 -15.25
CA ASN A 90 -6.47 1.48 -13.86
C ASN A 90 -5.17 1.56 -13.07
N VAL A 91 -5.23 2.02 -11.84
CA VAL A 91 -4.08 2.15 -10.94
C VAL A 91 -4.30 1.37 -9.65
N ALA A 92 -3.27 0.65 -9.22
CA ALA A 92 -3.20 -0.03 -7.94
C ALA A 92 -2.22 0.70 -7.00
N ILE A 93 -2.72 1.32 -5.94
CA ILE A 93 -1.89 2.01 -4.94
C ILE A 93 -1.58 1.05 -3.81
N HIS A 94 -0.30 0.73 -3.60
CA HIS A 94 0.11 -0.32 -2.68
C HIS A 94 1.22 0.11 -1.72
N ASP A 95 1.13 -0.36 -0.47
CA ASP A 95 2.17 -0.16 0.54
C ASP A 95 3.42 -0.99 0.23
N ALA A 96 4.59 -0.38 0.15
CA ALA A 96 5.88 -1.06 -0.07
C ALA A 96 6.24 -2.12 0.97
N VAL A 97 5.52 -2.16 2.07
CA VAL A 97 5.74 -3.05 3.22
C VAL A 97 4.66 -4.12 3.40
N ARG A 98 3.99 -4.50 2.29
CA ARG A 98 3.07 -5.66 2.22
C ARG A 98 3.57 -6.68 1.19
N PRO A 99 4.68 -7.35 1.47
CA PRO A 99 5.35 -8.18 0.47
C PRO A 99 4.67 -9.54 0.23
N LEU A 100 3.66 -9.91 1.03
CA LEU A 100 3.01 -11.22 0.95
C LEU A 100 1.70 -11.23 0.16
N ILE A 101 1.30 -10.11 -0.46
CA ILE A 101 0.15 -10.09 -1.37
C ILE A 101 0.33 -11.10 -2.50
N SER A 102 -0.72 -11.84 -2.85
CA SER A 102 -0.68 -12.77 -3.97
C SER A 102 -0.90 -12.06 -5.31
N LYS A 103 -0.31 -12.60 -6.38
CA LYS A 103 -0.56 -12.12 -7.74
C LYS A 103 -2.04 -12.28 -8.11
N VAL A 104 -2.67 -13.39 -7.73
CA VAL A 104 -4.09 -13.65 -7.97
C VAL A 104 -4.97 -12.55 -7.38
N MET A 105 -4.66 -12.12 -6.14
CA MET A 105 -5.38 -11.02 -5.51
C MET A 105 -5.18 -9.70 -6.24
N ILE A 106 -3.95 -9.38 -6.64
CA ILE A 106 -3.66 -8.16 -7.40
C ILE A 106 -4.45 -8.14 -8.71
N ASP A 107 -4.41 -9.22 -9.48
CA ASP A 107 -5.10 -9.33 -10.77
C ASP A 107 -6.62 -9.24 -10.60
N LYS A 108 -7.17 -9.89 -9.55
CA LYS A 108 -8.59 -9.82 -9.20
C LYS A 108 -9.02 -8.39 -8.89
N LEU A 109 -8.28 -7.67 -8.07
CA LEU A 109 -8.61 -6.31 -7.66
C LEU A 109 -8.60 -5.34 -8.85
N ILE A 110 -7.52 -5.34 -9.64
CA ILE A 110 -7.38 -4.40 -10.76
C ILE A 110 -8.39 -4.66 -11.87
N SER A 111 -8.72 -5.94 -12.15
CA SER A 111 -9.73 -6.31 -13.14
C SER A 111 -11.16 -6.02 -12.70
N SER A 112 -11.40 -5.89 -11.41
CA SER A 112 -12.72 -5.55 -10.85
C SER A 112 -13.03 -4.04 -10.87
N VAL A 113 -12.03 -3.21 -11.14
CA VAL A 113 -12.23 -1.74 -11.23
C VAL A 113 -13.14 -1.41 -12.42
N LYS A 114 -14.23 -0.72 -12.13
CA LYS A 114 -15.17 -0.17 -13.12
C LYS A 114 -15.32 1.33 -12.84
N ASN A 115 -16.43 1.72 -12.18
CA ASN A 115 -16.71 3.10 -11.76
C ASN A 115 -16.61 3.25 -10.22
N ASN A 116 -15.89 2.36 -9.55
CA ASN A 116 -15.74 2.29 -8.10
C ASN A 116 -14.29 2.05 -7.71
N CYS A 117 -13.97 2.36 -6.47
CA CYS A 117 -12.74 1.90 -5.84
C CYS A 117 -12.90 0.45 -5.40
N VAL A 118 -11.90 -0.39 -5.67
CA VAL A 118 -11.88 -1.79 -5.22
C VAL A 118 -10.75 -1.99 -4.23
N VAL A 119 -11.07 -2.50 -3.04
CA VAL A 119 -10.10 -2.69 -1.96
C VAL A 119 -10.20 -4.08 -1.35
N PRO A 120 -9.08 -4.69 -0.92
CA PRO A 120 -9.12 -5.92 -0.16
C PRO A 120 -9.41 -5.61 1.31
N GLY A 121 -10.29 -6.39 1.92
CA GLY A 121 -10.65 -6.24 3.32
C GLY A 121 -10.78 -7.58 4.03
N ILE A 122 -10.40 -7.64 5.30
CA ILE A 122 -10.55 -8.81 6.15
C ILE A 122 -11.41 -8.47 7.37
N LYS A 123 -12.29 -9.40 7.76
CA LYS A 123 -13.16 -9.23 8.93
C LYS A 123 -12.35 -9.19 10.21
N LEU A 124 -12.86 -8.47 11.19
CA LEU A 124 -12.26 -8.44 12.51
C LEU A 124 -12.59 -9.73 13.28
N LYS A 125 -11.59 -10.45 13.78
CA LYS A 125 -11.76 -11.70 14.54
C LYS A 125 -12.04 -11.46 16.02
N ASP A 126 -11.35 -10.45 16.58
CA ASP A 126 -11.45 -10.11 17.99
C ASP A 126 -12.63 -9.18 18.28
N SER A 127 -13.10 -9.15 19.52
CA SER A 127 -14.04 -8.11 19.99
C SER A 127 -13.39 -6.73 19.92
N ALA A 128 -14.14 -5.74 19.42
CA ALA A 128 -13.66 -4.39 19.28
C ALA A 128 -14.47 -3.39 20.10
N ARG A 129 -13.81 -2.31 20.49
CA ARG A 129 -14.42 -1.18 21.18
C ARG A 129 -13.94 0.12 20.55
N VAL A 130 -14.82 1.08 20.41
CA VAL A 130 -14.46 2.48 20.15
C VAL A 130 -14.16 3.16 21.48
N PHE A 131 -13.09 3.93 21.54
CA PHE A 131 -12.74 4.71 22.73
C PHE A 131 -13.10 6.18 22.48
N GLU A 132 -14.18 6.62 23.11
CA GLU A 132 -14.71 7.98 22.96
C GLU A 132 -15.01 8.57 24.35
N ASN A 133 -14.65 9.85 24.56
CA ASN A 133 -14.89 10.59 25.80
C ASN A 133 -14.46 9.82 27.07
N GLY A 134 -13.32 9.14 27.03
CA GLY A 134 -12.79 8.37 28.15
C GLY A 134 -13.49 7.03 28.41
N LYS A 135 -14.42 6.60 27.53
CA LYS A 135 -15.18 5.35 27.67
C LYS A 135 -14.91 4.40 26.52
N ALA A 136 -14.80 3.10 26.83
CA ALA A 136 -14.68 2.04 25.85
C ALA A 136 -16.06 1.46 25.51
N ILE A 137 -16.61 1.82 24.35
CA ILE A 137 -17.95 1.45 23.88
C ILE A 137 -17.82 0.21 22.98
N SER A 138 -18.61 -0.84 23.27
CA SER A 138 -18.64 -2.05 22.44
C SER A 138 -19.23 -1.74 21.07
N ILE A 139 -18.58 -2.28 20.02
CA ILE A 139 -19.08 -2.18 18.64
C ILE A 139 -19.30 -3.58 18.06
N ASN A 140 -20.25 -3.68 17.12
CA ASN A 140 -20.49 -4.93 16.41
C ASN A 140 -19.33 -5.20 15.43
N ARG A 141 -18.44 -6.14 15.75
CA ARG A 141 -17.28 -6.50 14.92
C ARG A 141 -17.66 -6.99 13.52
N GLU A 142 -18.86 -7.56 13.32
CA GLU A 142 -19.33 -8.00 12.00
C GLU A 142 -19.52 -6.86 11.00
N LYS A 143 -19.60 -5.61 11.50
CA LYS A 143 -19.65 -4.38 10.70
C LYS A 143 -18.28 -3.75 10.46
N ILE A 144 -17.22 -4.35 10.99
CA ILE A 144 -15.85 -3.79 10.90
C ILE A 144 -15.01 -4.63 9.97
N ILE A 145 -14.43 -3.97 8.99
CA ILE A 145 -13.52 -4.57 8.01
C ILE A 145 -12.17 -3.84 8.11
N LYS A 146 -11.10 -4.60 8.26
CA LYS A 146 -9.73 -4.05 8.16
C LYS A 146 -9.34 -3.95 6.69
N ILE A 147 -9.20 -2.74 6.18
CA ILE A 147 -8.83 -2.50 4.79
C ILE A 147 -7.33 -2.71 4.60
N GLN A 148 -7.00 -3.37 3.49
CA GLN A 148 -5.62 -3.61 3.07
C GLN A 148 -5.32 -2.80 1.80
N THR A 149 -4.12 -3.00 1.24
CA THR A 149 -3.74 -2.54 -0.10
C THR A 149 -3.28 -3.75 -0.94
N PRO A 150 -3.36 -3.68 -2.29
CA PRO A 150 -3.55 -2.50 -3.12
C PRO A 150 -4.99 -1.98 -3.06
N GLN A 151 -5.14 -0.66 -3.14
CA GLN A 151 -6.41 0.01 -3.39
C GLN A 151 -6.43 0.39 -4.87
N CYS A 152 -7.44 -0.07 -5.60
CA CYS A 152 -7.49 0.00 -7.05
C CYS A 152 -8.56 0.96 -7.53
N PHE A 153 -8.22 1.79 -8.50
CA PHE A 153 -9.07 2.87 -9.01
C PHE A 153 -8.92 2.99 -10.53
N HIS A 154 -9.88 3.62 -11.18
CA HIS A 154 -9.63 4.28 -12.43
C HIS A 154 -8.76 5.52 -12.18
N ALA A 155 -7.69 5.71 -12.93
CA ALA A 155 -6.65 6.70 -12.60
C ALA A 155 -7.19 8.14 -12.64
N LYS A 156 -8.04 8.48 -13.60
CA LYS A 156 -8.68 9.79 -13.66
C LYS A 156 -9.47 10.09 -12.40
N ASP A 157 -10.28 9.14 -11.94
CA ASP A 157 -11.20 9.36 -10.82
C ASP A 157 -10.46 9.59 -9.50
N ILE A 158 -9.37 8.84 -9.24
CA ILE A 158 -8.58 9.08 -8.03
C ILE A 158 -7.75 10.35 -8.12
N LYS A 159 -7.27 10.77 -9.29
CA LYS A 159 -6.62 12.06 -9.47
C LYS A 159 -7.59 13.22 -9.19
N ASP A 160 -8.81 13.14 -9.72
CA ASP A 160 -9.86 14.13 -9.47
C ASP A 160 -10.20 14.19 -7.96
N ALA A 161 -10.31 13.04 -7.28
CA ALA A 161 -10.54 13.00 -5.84
C ALA A 161 -9.43 13.69 -5.04
N TYR A 162 -8.17 13.44 -5.39
CA TYR A 162 -7.04 14.11 -4.75
C TYR A 162 -6.96 15.61 -5.07
N SER A 163 -7.40 16.03 -6.24
CA SER A 163 -7.44 17.46 -6.62
C SER A 163 -8.48 18.24 -5.84
N ASN A 164 -9.58 17.57 -5.42
CA ASN A 164 -10.67 18.16 -4.64
C ASN A 164 -10.49 17.97 -3.12
N LEU A 165 -9.36 17.36 -2.68
CA LEU A 165 -9.15 16.99 -1.28
C LEU A 165 -9.10 18.22 -0.36
N GLN A 166 -9.98 18.24 0.64
CA GLN A 166 -10.04 19.27 1.67
C GLN A 166 -9.54 18.80 3.05
N ASP A 167 -9.73 17.51 3.35
CA ASP A 167 -9.28 16.90 4.61
C ASP A 167 -7.99 16.11 4.42
N PHE A 168 -6.90 16.66 4.94
CA PHE A 168 -5.57 16.06 4.88
C PHE A 168 -5.29 15.05 6.02
N SER A 169 -6.26 14.77 6.88
CA SER A 169 -6.15 13.79 7.97
C SER A 169 -6.44 12.35 7.51
N LEU A 170 -6.95 12.16 6.30
CA LEU A 170 -7.29 10.85 5.76
C LEU A 170 -6.06 9.94 5.64
N THR A 171 -6.25 8.67 5.99
CA THR A 171 -5.14 7.72 6.18
C THR A 171 -4.93 6.77 5.01
N ASP A 172 -5.90 6.66 4.10
CA ASP A 172 -5.84 5.81 2.91
C ASP A 172 -6.48 6.45 1.68
N ASP A 173 -6.28 5.85 0.51
CA ASP A 173 -6.70 6.41 -0.78
C ASP A 173 -8.21 6.18 -1.02
N ALA A 174 -8.75 5.10 -0.46
CA ALA A 174 -10.18 4.80 -0.53
C ALA A 174 -11.02 5.87 0.18
N SER A 175 -10.58 6.34 1.36
CA SER A 175 -11.24 7.42 2.08
C SER A 175 -11.22 8.74 1.31
N VAL A 176 -10.14 9.04 0.59
CA VAL A 176 -10.06 10.21 -0.30
C VAL A 176 -11.08 10.11 -1.42
N PHE A 177 -11.18 8.93 -2.04
CA PHE A 177 -12.13 8.66 -3.11
C PHE A 177 -13.59 8.74 -2.64
N GLU A 178 -13.89 8.16 -1.47
CA GLU A 178 -15.23 8.19 -0.85
C GLU A 178 -15.66 9.62 -0.50
N MET A 179 -14.76 10.45 0.05
CA MET A 179 -15.03 11.85 0.35
C MET A 179 -15.39 12.66 -0.90
N ASN A 180 -14.86 12.30 -2.06
CA ASN A 180 -15.22 12.88 -3.36
C ASN A 180 -16.49 12.28 -3.98
N GLY A 181 -17.27 11.51 -3.22
CA GLY A 181 -18.54 10.89 -3.66
C GLY A 181 -18.38 9.53 -4.35
N GLY A 182 -17.17 8.97 -4.37
CA GLY A 182 -16.91 7.66 -4.95
C GLY A 182 -17.44 6.51 -4.10
N LYS A 183 -17.72 5.37 -4.73
CA LYS A 183 -18.16 4.14 -4.04
C LYS A 183 -17.00 3.19 -3.86
N ILE A 184 -16.96 2.53 -2.70
CA ILE A 184 -15.95 1.52 -2.36
C ILE A 184 -16.58 0.13 -2.45
N GLU A 185 -15.96 -0.75 -3.22
CA GLU A 185 -16.24 -2.17 -3.25
C GLU A 185 -15.17 -2.92 -2.46
N VAL A 186 -15.60 -3.68 -1.46
CA VAL A 186 -14.69 -4.47 -0.62
C VAL A 186 -14.70 -5.91 -1.11
N VAL A 187 -13.55 -6.40 -1.53
CA VAL A 187 -13.30 -7.80 -1.88
C VAL A 187 -12.66 -8.49 -0.68
N GLU A 188 -12.98 -9.76 -0.44
CA GLU A 188 -12.32 -10.54 0.61
C GLU A 188 -10.80 -10.54 0.40
N GLY A 189 -10.08 -10.04 1.40
CA GLY A 189 -8.62 -9.89 1.39
C GLY A 189 -7.89 -11.15 1.82
N GLU A 190 -6.58 -11.05 1.98
CA GLU A 190 -5.71 -12.15 2.38
C GLU A 190 -5.15 -11.91 3.79
N GLU A 191 -5.31 -12.89 4.68
CA GLU A 191 -4.80 -12.82 6.06
C GLU A 191 -3.28 -12.58 6.10
N TYR A 192 -2.55 -13.17 5.17
CA TYR A 192 -1.11 -13.01 5.06
C TYR A 192 -0.65 -11.71 4.41
N ASN A 193 -1.56 -10.94 3.79
CA ASN A 193 -1.24 -9.62 3.24
C ASN A 193 -1.09 -8.56 4.34
N ILE A 194 -0.26 -8.88 5.34
CA ILE A 194 0.01 -8.02 6.49
C ILE A 194 0.90 -6.83 6.11
N LYS A 195 0.68 -5.72 6.78
CA LYS A 195 1.54 -4.53 6.69
C LYS A 195 2.64 -4.63 7.75
N VAL A 196 3.89 -4.79 7.35
CA VAL A 196 5.01 -4.75 8.30
C VAL A 196 5.04 -3.39 9.00
N THR A 197 4.71 -3.39 10.28
CA THR A 197 4.61 -2.19 11.11
C THR A 197 5.39 -2.35 12.42
N THR A 198 5.43 -3.56 12.94
CA THR A 198 6.09 -3.97 14.18
C THR A 198 7.16 -5.03 13.91
N PRO A 199 8.08 -5.29 14.87
CA PRO A 199 9.01 -6.43 14.77
C PRO A 199 8.32 -7.77 14.60
N LEU A 200 7.17 -7.98 15.27
CA LEU A 200 6.39 -9.22 15.13
C LEU A 200 5.88 -9.42 13.70
N ASP A 201 5.38 -8.36 13.04
CA ASP A 201 4.97 -8.44 11.64
C ASP A 201 6.12 -8.88 10.75
N LEU A 202 7.34 -8.38 11.03
CA LEU A 202 8.54 -8.75 10.27
C LEU A 202 8.86 -10.24 10.44
N GLU A 203 8.80 -10.78 11.65
CA GLU A 203 9.05 -12.21 11.89
C GLU A 203 8.00 -13.09 11.19
N ILE A 204 6.72 -12.70 11.22
CA ILE A 204 5.67 -13.41 10.49
C ILE A 204 5.98 -13.41 8.97
N VAL A 205 6.42 -12.29 8.42
CA VAL A 205 6.77 -12.20 6.98
C VAL A 205 7.98 -13.08 6.67
N LYS A 206 9.04 -13.08 7.49
CA LYS A 206 10.22 -13.95 7.30
C LYS A 206 9.84 -15.43 7.27
N ILE A 207 9.07 -15.90 8.24
CA ILE A 207 8.62 -17.30 8.32
C ILE A 207 7.84 -17.70 7.06
N ASN A 208 6.99 -16.81 6.54
CA ASN A 208 6.24 -17.11 5.31
C ASN A 208 7.13 -17.14 4.07
N TYR A 209 8.19 -16.32 4.02
CA TYR A 209 9.18 -16.39 2.94
C TYR A 209 10.12 -17.61 3.03
N GLU A 210 10.27 -18.23 4.18
CA GLU A 210 11.03 -19.48 4.34
C GLU A 210 10.27 -20.70 3.80
N LYS A 211 8.93 -20.61 3.77
CA LYS A 211 8.05 -21.67 3.30
C LYS A 211 7.75 -21.63 1.79
N LEU A 212 8.09 -20.52 1.14
CA LEU A 212 7.99 -20.32 -0.31
C LEU A 212 9.31 -20.66 -1.01
#